data_939e917f123b5919d588f858903674de
#
_entry.id   939e917f123b5919d588f858903674de
#
_cell.length_a   1.000
_cell.length_b   1.000
_cell.length_c   1.000
_cell.angle_alpha   90.00
_cell.angle_beta   90.00
_cell.angle_gamma   90.00
#
_symmetry.space_group_name_H-M   'P 1'
#
loop_
_entity.id
_entity.type
_entity.pdbx_description
1 polymer ?
#
loop_
_entity_poly.entity_id
_entity_poly.type
_entity_poly.pdbx_seq_one_letter_code
_entity_poly.pdbx_strand_id
1 'polypeptide(L)'
;NIALETLSLLSEGSVPEDCESLLIYSPASDLSKAEVKAIRNYVKKGGSVMMFTDCQAEELPNLYGMMEKYGVKAVSGMIVETDANHYASGYPNYLIPEIEEHDITEPLTGGNYYVLMPIVQGLEISQSDSEDGDSYMVTPLLTTTDQAFSKKDGINATSAEKESGDISTEDGFA
;
A
#
# COMPACT_ATOMS: atom_id res chain seq x y z
N ASN A 1 10.72 13.99 -19.86
CA ASN A 1 11.58 12.84 -19.50
C ASN A 1 11.75 12.84 -17.99
N ILE A 2 11.54 11.72 -17.35
CA ILE A 2 11.82 11.50 -15.93
C ILE A 2 13.21 10.85 -15.86
N ALA A 3 14.13 11.43 -15.09
CA ALA A 3 15.41 10.80 -14.74
C ALA A 3 15.18 9.92 -13.51
N LEU A 4 15.66 8.68 -13.57
CA LEU A 4 15.58 7.74 -12.46
C LEU A 4 17.00 7.40 -12.00
N GLU A 5 17.28 7.60 -10.71
CA GLU A 5 18.55 7.29 -10.09
C GLU A 5 18.36 6.34 -8.91
N THR A 6 19.32 5.47 -8.69
CA THR A 6 19.29 4.55 -7.55
C THR A 6 19.91 5.23 -6.34
N LEU A 7 19.19 5.19 -5.21
CA LEU A 7 19.62 5.75 -3.93
C LEU A 7 19.88 4.64 -2.92
N SER A 8 21.02 4.69 -2.23
CA SER A 8 21.28 3.87 -1.05
C SER A 8 21.34 4.75 0.19
N LEU A 9 20.29 4.76 0.98
CA LEU A 9 20.22 5.54 2.22
C LEU A 9 21.23 5.08 3.28
N LEU A 10 21.67 3.81 3.20
CA LEU A 10 22.74 3.31 4.09
C LEU A 10 24.07 4.00 3.83
N SER A 11 24.39 4.34 2.59
CA SER A 11 25.64 5.02 2.23
C SER A 11 25.51 6.54 2.23
N GLU A 12 24.40 7.08 1.74
CA GLU A 12 24.18 8.52 1.59
C GLU A 12 23.70 9.18 2.89
N GLY A 13 22.98 8.44 3.75
CA GLY A 13 22.46 8.93 5.03
C GLY A 13 21.28 9.89 4.93
N SER A 14 20.97 10.40 3.73
CA SER A 14 19.85 11.31 3.47
C SER A 14 19.39 11.19 2.03
N VAL A 15 18.14 11.60 1.76
CA VAL A 15 17.63 11.78 0.40
C VAL A 15 18.26 13.07 -0.16
N PRO A 16 18.79 13.04 -1.40
CA PRO A 16 19.37 14.24 -2.06
C PRO A 16 18.37 15.39 -2.15
N GLU A 17 18.89 16.63 -2.13
CA GLU A 17 18.05 17.84 -2.16
C GLU A 17 17.38 18.08 -3.52
N ASP A 18 17.91 17.52 -4.58
CA ASP A 18 17.40 17.58 -5.95
C ASP A 18 16.46 16.41 -6.28
N CYS A 19 16.16 15.52 -5.32
CA CYS A 19 15.17 14.46 -5.47
C CYS A 19 13.76 15.07 -5.43
N GLU A 20 13.07 15.04 -6.55
CA GLU A 20 11.68 15.52 -6.66
C GLU A 20 10.67 14.52 -6.09
N SER A 21 10.92 13.21 -6.25
CA SER A 21 10.07 12.15 -5.70
C SER A 21 10.89 10.91 -5.38
N LEU A 22 10.70 10.36 -4.20
CA LEU A 22 11.33 9.11 -3.75
C LEU A 22 10.40 7.93 -4.06
N LEU A 23 10.93 6.96 -4.82
CA LEU A 23 10.24 5.70 -5.09
C LEU A 23 10.78 4.60 -4.18
N ILE A 24 9.89 3.98 -3.40
CA ILE A 24 10.15 2.76 -2.61
C ILE A 24 9.35 1.63 -3.24
N TYR A 25 10.03 0.64 -3.81
CA TYR A 25 9.39 -0.42 -4.58
C TYR A 25 9.65 -1.79 -3.96
N SER A 26 8.60 -2.39 -3.39
CA SER A 26 8.56 -3.76 -2.86
C SER A 26 9.87 -4.18 -2.14
N PRO A 27 10.25 -3.53 -1.03
CA PRO A 27 11.48 -3.83 -0.34
C PRO A 27 11.44 -5.26 0.22
N ALA A 28 12.47 -6.06 -0.10
CA ALA A 28 12.60 -7.43 0.37
C ALA A 28 13.11 -7.55 1.81
N SER A 29 13.54 -6.46 2.42
CA SER A 29 14.00 -6.39 3.81
C SER A 29 13.61 -5.07 4.43
N ASP A 30 13.40 -5.07 5.75
CA ASP A 30 12.97 -3.89 6.47
C ASP A 30 14.01 -2.76 6.43
N LEU A 31 13.51 -1.54 6.45
CA LEU A 31 14.33 -0.35 6.57
C LEU A 31 14.91 -0.25 8.00
N SER A 32 16.13 0.23 8.10
CA SER A 32 16.67 0.63 9.39
C SER A 32 15.99 1.89 9.94
N LYS A 33 16.03 2.09 11.24
CA LYS A 33 15.51 3.33 11.86
C LYS A 33 16.18 4.60 11.32
N ALA A 34 17.44 4.51 10.85
CA ALA A 34 18.14 5.64 10.25
C ALA A 34 17.58 5.98 8.87
N GLU A 35 17.28 4.96 8.06
CA GLU A 35 16.64 5.15 6.74
C GLU A 35 15.23 5.71 6.88
N VAL A 36 14.41 5.17 7.78
CA VAL A 36 13.08 5.72 8.09
C VAL A 36 13.18 7.19 8.50
N LYS A 37 14.16 7.53 9.35
CA LYS A 37 14.39 8.93 9.74
C LYS A 37 14.77 9.81 8.55
N ALA A 38 15.61 9.33 7.64
CA ALA A 38 16.03 10.06 6.44
C ALA A 38 14.81 10.33 5.52
N ILE A 39 13.96 9.33 5.31
CA ILE A 39 12.74 9.45 4.52
C ILE A 39 11.75 10.45 5.17
N ARG A 40 11.51 10.32 6.47
CA ARG A 40 10.63 11.26 7.20
C ARG A 40 11.14 12.69 7.13
N ASN A 41 12.45 12.90 7.25
CA ASN A 41 13.05 14.24 7.11
C ASN A 41 12.85 14.81 5.71
N TYR A 42 12.93 13.98 4.67
CA TYR A 42 12.66 14.37 3.30
C TYR A 42 11.19 14.77 3.12
N VAL A 43 10.24 13.97 3.61
CA VAL A 43 8.80 14.31 3.56
C VAL A 43 8.49 15.60 4.34
N LYS A 44 9.08 15.80 5.53
CA LYS A 44 8.92 17.04 6.31
C LYS A 44 9.41 18.29 5.59
N LYS A 45 10.35 18.16 4.66
CA LYS A 45 10.83 19.25 3.80
C LYS A 45 9.96 19.47 2.56
N GLY A 46 8.87 18.75 2.41
CA GLY A 46 7.93 18.82 1.28
C GLY A 46 8.23 17.81 0.16
N GLY A 47 9.09 16.84 0.40
CA GLY A 47 9.37 15.77 -0.57
C GLY A 47 8.20 14.81 -0.73
N SER A 48 8.03 14.26 -1.93
CA SER A 48 6.99 13.30 -2.27
C SER A 48 7.52 11.87 -2.24
N VAL A 49 6.72 10.94 -1.72
CA VAL A 49 7.08 9.51 -1.70
C VAL A 49 6.02 8.72 -2.44
N MET A 50 6.44 7.87 -3.36
CA MET A 50 5.63 6.83 -3.97
C MET A 50 6.10 5.48 -3.44
N MET A 51 5.18 4.70 -2.88
CA MET A 51 5.51 3.44 -2.24
C MET A 51 4.65 2.31 -2.77
N PHE A 52 5.29 1.18 -3.06
CA PHE A 52 4.63 -0.08 -3.35
C PHE A 52 5.06 -1.10 -2.30
N THR A 53 4.10 -1.69 -1.63
CA THR A 53 4.29 -2.83 -0.73
C THR A 53 3.90 -4.12 -1.44
N ASP A 54 4.31 -5.26 -0.90
CA ASP A 54 4.07 -6.57 -1.50
C ASP A 54 3.67 -7.57 -0.39
N CYS A 55 2.64 -8.38 -0.66
CA CYS A 55 2.21 -9.46 0.24
C CYS A 55 3.23 -10.60 0.36
N GLN A 56 4.27 -10.61 -0.47
CA GLN A 56 5.36 -11.60 -0.43
C GLN A 56 6.54 -11.15 0.43
N ALA A 57 6.59 -9.88 0.80
CA ALA A 57 7.65 -9.37 1.65
C ALA A 57 7.59 -10.00 3.05
N GLU A 58 8.76 -10.17 3.68
CA GLU A 58 8.85 -10.45 5.11
C GLU A 58 8.21 -9.29 5.90
N GLU A 59 7.97 -9.50 7.19
CA GLU A 59 7.49 -8.39 8.03
C GLU A 59 8.48 -7.23 8.01
N LEU A 60 7.96 -6.03 7.74
CA LEU A 60 8.72 -4.79 7.58
C LEU A 60 8.31 -3.77 8.67
N PRO A 61 8.56 -4.08 9.97
CA PRO A 61 7.98 -3.31 11.07
C PRO A 61 8.39 -1.84 11.10
N ASN A 62 9.59 -1.48 10.67
CA ASN A 62 9.99 -0.07 10.61
C ASN A 62 9.31 0.67 9.45
N LEU A 63 9.18 0.01 8.28
CA LEU A 63 8.47 0.57 7.13
C LEU A 63 6.99 0.74 7.45
N TYR A 64 6.33 -0.31 7.95
CA TYR A 64 4.91 -0.30 8.29
C TYR A 64 4.62 0.70 9.42
N GLY A 65 5.43 0.74 10.46
CA GLY A 65 5.33 1.74 11.51
C GLY A 65 5.56 3.19 11.03
N MET A 66 6.29 3.37 9.92
CA MET A 66 6.37 4.67 9.25
C MET A 66 5.05 5.00 8.54
N MET A 67 4.47 4.04 7.80
CA MET A 67 3.19 4.23 7.09
C MET A 67 2.05 4.57 8.05
N GLU A 68 1.97 3.88 9.19
CA GLU A 68 0.96 4.13 10.22
C GLU A 68 0.97 5.57 10.74
N LYS A 69 2.14 6.21 10.82
CA LYS A 69 2.24 7.62 11.20
C LYS A 69 1.59 8.56 10.19
N TYR A 70 1.45 8.14 8.95
CA TYR A 70 0.72 8.85 7.89
C TYR A 70 -0.73 8.38 7.73
N GLY A 71 -1.22 7.53 8.62
CA GLY A 71 -2.60 7.06 8.63
C GLY A 71 -2.87 5.86 7.72
N VAL A 72 -1.83 5.13 7.30
CA VAL A 72 -1.97 3.96 6.45
C VAL A 72 -1.36 2.74 7.14
N LYS A 73 -2.17 1.72 7.39
CA LYS A 73 -1.74 0.47 8.00
C LYS A 73 -1.68 -0.64 6.94
N ALA A 74 -0.53 -1.26 6.75
CA ALA A 74 -0.39 -2.44 5.91
C ALA A 74 -1.00 -3.67 6.61
N VAL A 75 -1.85 -4.41 5.90
CA VAL A 75 -2.50 -5.63 6.41
C VAL A 75 -1.69 -6.84 6.00
N SER A 76 -1.38 -7.72 6.94
CA SER A 76 -0.64 -8.95 6.65
C SER A 76 -1.48 -9.89 5.78
N GLY A 77 -0.84 -10.53 4.79
CA GLY A 77 -1.45 -11.50 3.93
C GLY A 77 -1.77 -10.98 2.52
N MET A 78 -2.54 -11.75 1.78
CA MET A 78 -2.96 -11.48 0.41
C MET A 78 -4.48 -11.28 0.36
N ILE A 79 -4.93 -10.25 -0.33
CA ILE A 79 -6.37 -10.01 -0.47
C ILE A 79 -7.01 -11.05 -1.39
N VAL A 80 -8.14 -11.56 -0.93
CA VAL A 80 -9.05 -12.42 -1.66
C VAL A 80 -10.42 -11.76 -1.68
N GLU A 81 -10.97 -11.54 -2.87
CA GLU A 81 -12.31 -11.00 -3.09
C GLU A 81 -13.31 -12.13 -3.32
N THR A 82 -14.49 -12.05 -2.73
CA THR A 82 -15.54 -13.07 -2.90
C THR A 82 -16.72 -12.60 -3.74
N ASP A 83 -16.87 -11.30 -3.98
CA ASP A 83 -17.84 -10.80 -4.95
C ASP A 83 -17.32 -11.06 -6.39
N ALA A 84 -18.04 -11.90 -7.12
CA ALA A 84 -17.66 -12.33 -8.47
C ALA A 84 -17.59 -11.20 -9.51
N ASN A 85 -18.11 -10.01 -9.22
CA ASN A 85 -18.00 -8.85 -10.08
C ASN A 85 -16.69 -8.07 -9.86
N HIS A 86 -15.99 -8.34 -8.76
CA HIS A 86 -14.83 -7.58 -8.29
C HIS A 86 -13.51 -8.37 -8.35
N TYR A 87 -13.49 -9.48 -9.09
CA TYR A 87 -12.24 -10.19 -9.42
C TYR A 87 -12.29 -10.83 -10.83
N ALA A 88 -11.13 -11.09 -11.40
CA ALA A 88 -11.03 -11.77 -12.69
C ALA A 88 -11.55 -13.21 -12.58
N SER A 89 -12.38 -13.64 -13.53
CA SER A 89 -13.07 -14.92 -13.50
C SER A 89 -12.15 -16.11 -13.19
N GLY A 90 -12.46 -16.81 -12.10
CA GLY A 90 -11.70 -17.95 -11.61
C GLY A 90 -10.47 -17.62 -10.76
N TYR A 91 -10.18 -16.32 -10.53
CA TYR A 91 -9.00 -15.87 -9.78
C TYR A 91 -9.38 -14.82 -8.72
N PRO A 92 -9.92 -15.22 -7.55
CA PRO A 92 -10.39 -14.29 -6.53
C PRO A 92 -9.30 -13.42 -5.88
N ASN A 93 -8.03 -13.69 -6.15
CA ASN A 93 -6.87 -12.88 -5.80
C ASN A 93 -6.36 -11.97 -6.94
N TYR A 94 -7.11 -11.90 -8.05
CA TYR A 94 -6.89 -10.95 -9.15
C TYR A 94 -8.02 -9.94 -9.11
N LEU A 95 -7.83 -8.91 -8.28
CA LEU A 95 -8.87 -7.96 -7.94
C LEU A 95 -9.23 -7.04 -9.10
N ILE A 96 -10.50 -6.70 -9.18
CA ILE A 96 -11.03 -5.58 -9.97
C ILE A 96 -11.66 -4.63 -8.94
N PRO A 97 -10.86 -3.77 -8.30
CA PRO A 97 -11.34 -2.92 -7.22
C PRO A 97 -12.33 -1.87 -7.72
N GLU A 98 -13.13 -1.35 -6.81
CA GLU A 98 -13.88 -0.13 -7.04
C GLU A 98 -12.92 1.05 -7.19
N ILE A 99 -13.24 1.96 -8.10
CA ILE A 99 -12.44 3.16 -8.36
C ILE A 99 -13.16 4.33 -7.69
N GLU A 100 -12.55 4.86 -6.64
CA GLU A 100 -13.08 6.00 -5.91
C GLU A 100 -12.99 7.30 -6.73
N GLU A 101 -13.96 8.19 -6.51
CA GLU A 101 -14.02 9.47 -7.23
C GLU A 101 -12.93 10.42 -6.74
N HIS A 102 -11.95 10.70 -7.59
CA HIS A 102 -10.84 11.60 -7.31
C HIS A 102 -10.24 12.12 -8.63
N ASP A 103 -9.62 13.29 -8.63
CA ASP A 103 -8.96 13.87 -9.82
C ASP A 103 -7.92 12.93 -10.45
N ILE A 104 -7.26 12.10 -9.62
CA ILE A 104 -6.27 11.11 -10.09
C ILE A 104 -6.94 9.96 -10.83
N THR A 105 -8.15 9.58 -10.42
CA THR A 105 -8.89 8.43 -10.98
C THR A 105 -9.89 8.82 -12.05
N GLU A 106 -10.21 10.10 -12.18
CA GLU A 106 -11.15 10.62 -13.21
C GLU A 106 -10.85 10.12 -14.64
N PRO A 107 -9.59 10.06 -15.12
CA PRO A 107 -9.29 9.54 -16.44
C PRO A 107 -9.68 8.06 -16.64
N LEU A 108 -9.70 7.28 -15.56
CA LEU A 108 -10.10 5.86 -15.60
C LEU A 108 -11.62 5.74 -15.68
N THR A 109 -12.34 6.42 -14.80
CA THR A 109 -13.81 6.40 -14.73
C THR A 109 -14.43 7.04 -15.96
N GLY A 110 -13.91 8.19 -16.42
CA GLY A 110 -14.35 8.86 -17.64
C GLY A 110 -14.09 8.07 -18.92
N GLY A 111 -13.05 7.21 -18.92
CA GLY A 111 -12.72 6.31 -20.03
C GLY A 111 -13.42 4.95 -19.97
N ASN A 112 -14.21 4.70 -18.94
CA ASN A 112 -14.83 3.39 -18.64
C ASN A 112 -13.79 2.26 -18.60
N TYR A 113 -12.64 2.55 -17.97
CA TYR A 113 -11.60 1.57 -17.69
C TYR A 113 -11.81 0.95 -16.32
N TYR A 114 -11.24 -0.22 -16.12
CA TYR A 114 -11.10 -0.86 -14.80
C TYR A 114 -9.63 -1.15 -14.52
N VAL A 115 -9.30 -1.29 -13.26
CA VAL A 115 -7.96 -1.65 -12.80
C VAL A 115 -7.94 -3.13 -12.48
N LEU A 116 -6.89 -3.84 -12.87
CA LEU A 116 -6.65 -5.22 -12.47
C LEU A 116 -5.45 -5.26 -11.55
N MET A 117 -5.64 -5.76 -10.33
CA MET A 117 -4.61 -5.84 -9.31
C MET A 117 -4.41 -7.30 -8.87
N PRO A 118 -3.44 -8.01 -9.45
CA PRO A 118 -3.16 -9.39 -9.07
C PRO A 118 -2.27 -9.44 -7.82
N ILE A 119 -2.64 -10.30 -6.87
CA ILE A 119 -1.79 -10.67 -5.72
C ILE A 119 -1.33 -9.45 -4.92
N VAL A 120 -2.26 -8.80 -4.23
CA VAL A 120 -1.99 -7.55 -3.52
C VAL A 120 -2.10 -7.69 -2.01
N GLN A 121 -1.36 -6.86 -1.30
CA GLN A 121 -1.53 -6.60 0.12
C GLN A 121 -2.62 -5.54 0.32
N GLY A 122 -3.48 -5.74 1.31
CA GLY A 122 -4.48 -4.73 1.67
C GLY A 122 -3.90 -3.63 2.54
N LEU A 123 -4.54 -2.46 2.45
CA LEU A 123 -4.26 -1.32 3.31
C LEU A 123 -5.52 -0.97 4.10
N GLU A 124 -5.36 -0.61 5.35
CA GLU A 124 -6.41 -0.02 6.19
C GLU A 124 -6.09 1.46 6.44
N ILE A 125 -7.13 2.29 6.40
CA ILE A 125 -7.00 3.68 6.83
C ILE A 125 -7.07 3.70 8.36
N SER A 126 -6.04 4.24 8.98
CA SER A 126 -5.95 4.43 10.42
C SER A 126 -5.94 5.92 10.79
N GLN A 127 -6.14 6.21 12.04
CA GLN A 127 -5.88 7.60 12.50
C GLN A 127 -4.37 7.83 12.47
N SER A 128 -3.96 8.96 11.90
CA SER A 128 -2.54 9.33 11.88
C SER A 128 -2.08 9.68 13.30
N ASP A 129 -1.15 8.89 13.83
CA ASP A 129 -0.47 9.19 15.10
C ASP A 129 0.80 10.02 14.81
N SER A 130 0.62 11.29 14.45
CA SER A 130 1.78 12.14 14.26
C SER A 130 2.32 12.61 15.61
N GLU A 131 3.56 12.25 15.93
CA GLU A 131 4.28 12.72 17.12
C GLU A 131 4.47 14.25 17.12
N ASP A 132 4.33 14.89 15.96
CA ASP A 132 4.54 16.31 15.72
C ASP A 132 3.23 17.13 15.75
N GLY A 133 2.07 16.49 15.96
CA GLY A 133 0.76 17.14 15.97
C GLY A 133 0.19 17.43 14.57
N ASP A 134 0.85 16.96 13.50
CA ASP A 134 0.35 17.06 12.14
C ASP A 134 -0.75 16.00 11.92
N SER A 135 -1.85 16.37 11.29
CA SER A 135 -2.87 15.43 10.84
C SER A 135 -2.73 15.23 9.33
N TYR A 136 -2.67 13.97 8.91
CA TYR A 136 -2.64 13.62 7.50
C TYR A 136 -4.02 13.14 7.07
N MET A 137 -4.46 13.61 5.91
CA MET A 137 -5.67 13.11 5.28
C MET A 137 -5.29 11.97 4.34
N VAL A 138 -5.90 10.81 4.55
CA VAL A 138 -5.74 9.65 3.68
C VAL A 138 -6.98 9.55 2.81
N THR A 139 -6.79 9.45 1.50
CA THR A 139 -7.88 9.28 0.54
C THR A 139 -7.66 7.97 -0.21
N PRO A 140 -8.53 6.97 -0.06
CA PRO A 140 -8.49 5.77 -0.87
C PRO A 140 -8.79 6.13 -2.33
N LEU A 141 -8.12 5.47 -3.27
CA LEU A 141 -8.35 5.63 -4.70
C LEU A 141 -8.92 4.37 -5.33
N LEU A 142 -8.61 3.23 -4.75
CA LEU A 142 -9.09 1.90 -5.13
C LEU A 142 -9.48 1.16 -3.86
N THR A 143 -10.67 0.55 -3.85
CA THR A 143 -11.18 -0.17 -2.68
C THR A 143 -11.71 -1.55 -3.07
N THR A 144 -11.63 -2.50 -2.15
CA THR A 144 -12.31 -3.79 -2.29
C THR A 144 -13.75 -3.67 -1.82
N THR A 145 -14.55 -4.71 -2.02
CA THR A 145 -15.85 -4.80 -1.36
C THR A 145 -15.67 -5.19 0.14
N ASP A 146 -16.75 -5.07 0.92
CA ASP A 146 -16.83 -5.56 2.30
C ASP A 146 -16.77 -7.09 2.42
N GLN A 147 -16.88 -7.80 1.28
CA GLN A 147 -16.78 -9.25 1.22
C GLN A 147 -15.34 -9.76 1.06
N ALA A 148 -14.38 -8.85 0.81
CA ALA A 148 -12.98 -9.20 0.73
C ALA A 148 -12.40 -9.55 2.11
N PHE A 149 -11.35 -10.35 2.10
CA PHE A 149 -10.56 -10.65 3.29
C PHE A 149 -9.08 -10.84 2.95
N SER A 150 -8.22 -10.60 3.93
CA SER A 150 -6.80 -10.89 3.78
C SER A 150 -6.49 -12.30 4.22
N LYS A 151 -5.97 -13.11 3.32
CA LYS A 151 -5.54 -14.48 3.54
C LYS A 151 -4.18 -14.47 4.24
N LYS A 152 -4.14 -14.89 5.51
CA LYS A 152 -2.93 -14.81 6.36
C LYS A 152 -1.71 -15.54 5.80
N ASP A 153 -1.93 -16.64 5.08
CA ASP A 153 -0.85 -17.43 4.49
C ASP A 153 -0.30 -16.80 3.18
N GLY A 154 -0.87 -15.65 2.76
CA GLY A 154 -0.42 -14.89 1.61
C GLY A 154 -0.37 -15.73 0.34
N ILE A 155 0.72 -15.64 -0.40
CA ILE A 155 0.93 -16.42 -1.63
C ILE A 155 1.07 -17.92 -1.41
N ASN A 156 1.29 -18.38 -0.17
CA ASN A 156 1.41 -19.79 0.18
C ASN A 156 0.03 -20.43 0.46
N ALA A 157 -1.05 -19.65 0.41
CA ALA A 157 -2.40 -20.17 0.61
C ALA A 157 -2.75 -21.23 -0.44
N THR A 158 -3.30 -22.33 0.02
CA THR A 158 -3.71 -23.47 -0.85
C THR A 158 -5.18 -23.42 -1.21
N SER A 159 -5.95 -22.54 -0.60
CA SER A 159 -7.39 -22.34 -0.80
C SER A 159 -7.73 -20.85 -0.77
N ALA A 160 -8.70 -20.44 -1.59
CA ALA A 160 -9.29 -19.11 -1.55
C ALA A 160 -10.47 -19.02 -0.54
N GLU A 161 -10.82 -20.09 0.14
CA GLU A 161 -11.85 -20.07 1.17
C GLU A 161 -11.34 -19.37 2.43
N LYS A 162 -12.25 -18.62 3.09
CA LYS A 162 -11.93 -17.94 4.34
C LYS A 162 -11.71 -18.92 5.47
N GLU A 163 -10.63 -18.76 6.19
CA GLU A 163 -10.25 -19.64 7.31
C GLU A 163 -10.07 -18.84 8.62
N SER A 164 -9.93 -19.58 9.72
CA SER A 164 -9.66 -18.96 11.02
C SER A 164 -8.31 -18.25 11.01
N GLY A 165 -8.31 -16.97 11.35
CA GLY A 165 -7.13 -16.10 11.37
C GLY A 165 -6.97 -15.23 10.12
N ASP A 166 -7.81 -15.40 9.09
CA ASP A 166 -7.91 -14.44 8.01
C ASP A 166 -8.57 -13.15 8.50
N ILE A 167 -8.13 -12.01 7.99
CA ILE A 167 -8.53 -10.68 8.45
C ILE A 167 -9.62 -10.14 7.54
N SER A 168 -10.70 -9.63 8.12
CA SER A 168 -11.72 -8.85 7.39
C SER A 168 -11.93 -7.52 8.08
N THR A 169 -12.34 -6.54 7.30
CA THR A 169 -12.77 -5.22 7.77
C THR A 169 -14.23 -5.02 7.41
N GLU A 170 -14.90 -4.07 8.08
CA GLU A 170 -16.31 -3.75 7.79
C GLU A 170 -16.47 -3.00 6.46
N ASP A 171 -15.45 -2.25 6.07
CA ASP A 171 -15.47 -1.35 4.90
C ASP A 171 -14.59 -1.85 3.72
N GLY A 172 -14.05 -3.07 3.81
CA GLY A 172 -13.08 -3.58 2.84
C GLY A 172 -11.67 -3.01 3.05
N PHE A 173 -10.81 -3.10 2.03
CA PHE A 173 -9.42 -2.64 2.05
C PHE A 173 -9.20 -1.57 0.98
N ALA A 174 -8.32 -0.60 1.29
CA ALA A 174 -7.84 0.40 0.35
C ALA A 174 -6.58 -0.10 -0.39
#